data_acbea47b772111f11039d0a08260fe7e
#
_entry.id   acbea47b772111f11039d0a08260fe7e
#
_cell.length_a   1.000
_cell.length_b   1.000
_cell.length_c   1.000
_cell.angle_alpha   90.00
_cell.angle_beta   90.00
_cell.angle_gamma   90.00
#
_symmetry.space_group_name_H-M   'P 1'
#
loop_
_entity.id
_entity.type
_entity.pdbx_description
1 polymer ?
#
loop_
_entity_poly.entity_id
_entity_poly.type
_entity_poly.pdbx_seq_one_letter_code
_entity_poly.pdbx_strand_id
1 'polypeptide(L)'
;MSLVTPILIGLLMTAPVDTVRLDSGTYIGEMPYGEGKLYHNEYGLFIGMFNRTLPSGPGRHFDPNGTRYAGNFVKGMYQGSGRLFMASGTVVCGEFFGGRANGRDTLYYTDGKVFIGIMQNGGATSQGKTFRSQEAAGVRKPVFPDIDLDEEDRAFLERLRKDGSYDTPAIFKDGVSFFQAFILPHFRFTESMGDKSALVHYEFVVGEDGKVRDVVITSSTDEDYARELERVIKHSPRWTPATKDGKPVPYPVKDQKALFNMPQ
;
A
#
# COMPACT_ATOMS: atom_id res chain seq x y z
N MET A 1 -15.82 -66.66 -3.66
CA MET A 1 -14.94 -65.81 -4.44
C MET A 1 -15.32 -64.36 -4.15
N SER A 2 -14.63 -63.75 -3.24
CA SER A 2 -14.86 -62.36 -2.84
C SER A 2 -13.85 -61.47 -3.56
N LEU A 3 -14.37 -60.58 -4.42
CA LEU A 3 -13.56 -59.58 -5.14
C LEU A 3 -13.22 -58.47 -4.17
N VAL A 4 -11.97 -58.40 -3.78
CA VAL A 4 -11.37 -57.27 -3.06
C VAL A 4 -11.02 -56.20 -4.09
N THR A 5 -11.82 -55.12 -4.11
CA THR A 5 -11.51 -53.93 -4.89
C THR A 5 -10.32 -53.19 -4.23
N PRO A 6 -9.24 -52.89 -4.93
CA PRO A 6 -8.16 -52.07 -4.33
C PRO A 6 -8.67 -50.64 -4.18
N ILE A 7 -8.64 -50.14 -2.95
CA ILE A 7 -8.79 -48.70 -2.65
C ILE A 7 -7.52 -48.03 -3.17
N LEU A 8 -7.67 -47.29 -4.27
CA LEU A 8 -6.61 -46.40 -4.78
C LEU A 8 -6.53 -45.21 -3.80
N ILE A 9 -5.60 -45.31 -2.84
CA ILE A 9 -5.22 -44.15 -2.03
C ILE A 9 -4.48 -43.24 -3.00
N GLY A 10 -5.18 -42.23 -3.51
CA GLY A 10 -4.60 -41.14 -4.25
C GLY A 10 -3.63 -40.41 -3.30
N LEU A 11 -2.34 -40.67 -3.49
CA LEU A 11 -1.29 -39.87 -2.91
C LEU A 11 -1.44 -38.47 -3.51
N LEU A 12 -2.05 -37.53 -2.77
CA LEU A 12 -1.94 -36.12 -3.09
C LEU A 12 -0.43 -35.81 -3.02
N MET A 13 0.22 -35.76 -4.16
CA MET A 13 1.53 -35.17 -4.28
C MET A 13 1.33 -33.67 -4.05
N THR A 14 1.53 -33.21 -2.83
CA THR A 14 1.73 -31.78 -2.56
C THR A 14 2.99 -31.38 -3.32
N ALA A 15 2.89 -30.36 -4.16
CA ALA A 15 4.07 -29.81 -4.80
C ALA A 15 5.14 -29.47 -3.76
N PRO A 16 6.43 -29.65 -4.07
CA PRO A 16 7.48 -29.33 -3.11
C PRO A 16 7.43 -27.84 -2.77
N VAL A 17 7.42 -27.54 -1.48
CA VAL A 17 7.46 -26.17 -0.97
C VAL A 17 8.91 -25.74 -0.85
N ASP A 18 9.30 -24.73 -1.62
CA ASP A 18 10.64 -24.17 -1.61
C ASP A 18 10.76 -23.03 -0.61
N THR A 19 11.90 -22.93 0.05
CA THR A 19 12.26 -21.78 0.88
C THR A 19 13.41 -21.03 0.23
N VAL A 20 13.14 -19.79 -0.21
CA VAL A 20 14.13 -18.93 -0.86
C VAL A 20 14.43 -17.74 0.01
N ARG A 21 15.68 -17.58 0.44
CA ARG A 21 16.15 -16.41 1.17
C ARG A 21 16.54 -15.33 0.16
N LEU A 22 16.00 -14.14 0.37
CA LEU A 22 16.27 -12.92 -0.39
C LEU A 22 16.94 -11.91 0.53
N ASP A 23 17.67 -10.94 -0.04
CA ASP A 23 18.25 -9.83 0.75
C ASP A 23 17.15 -9.02 1.47
N SER A 24 15.97 -8.92 0.87
CA SER A 24 14.81 -8.21 1.41
C SER A 24 13.86 -9.04 2.26
N GLY A 25 14.11 -10.36 2.43
CA GLY A 25 13.20 -11.22 3.19
C GLY A 25 13.27 -12.70 2.84
N THR A 26 12.19 -13.44 3.12
CA THR A 26 12.10 -14.89 2.87
C THR A 26 10.82 -15.22 2.10
N TYR A 27 10.95 -15.97 1.01
CA TYR A 27 9.83 -16.58 0.31
C TYR A 27 9.69 -18.05 0.70
N ILE A 28 8.47 -18.50 0.93
CA ILE A 28 8.11 -19.90 1.19
C ILE A 28 6.91 -20.24 0.30
N GLY A 29 7.07 -21.18 -0.62
CA GLY A 29 5.99 -21.55 -1.52
C GLY A 29 6.42 -22.40 -2.71
N GLU A 30 5.48 -22.64 -3.58
CA GLU A 30 5.68 -23.42 -4.80
C GLU A 30 6.47 -22.64 -5.85
N MET A 31 7.42 -23.30 -6.52
CA MET A 31 8.25 -22.73 -7.55
C MET A 31 8.10 -23.51 -8.87
N PRO A 32 8.17 -22.89 -10.07
CA PRO A 32 8.31 -21.42 -10.29
C PRO A 32 6.99 -20.64 -10.19
N TYR A 33 5.85 -21.32 -10.05
CA TYR A 33 4.51 -20.76 -9.97
C TYR A 33 3.70 -21.52 -8.95
N GLY A 34 2.93 -20.84 -8.12
CA GLY A 34 2.05 -21.47 -7.17
C GLY A 34 1.73 -20.60 -5.97
N GLU A 35 1.12 -21.21 -4.97
CA GLU A 35 0.80 -20.56 -3.70
C GLU A 35 2.06 -20.41 -2.82
N GLY A 36 2.12 -19.32 -2.08
CA GLY A 36 3.23 -19.07 -1.16
C GLY A 36 3.03 -17.87 -0.25
N LYS A 37 4.05 -17.64 0.56
CA LYS A 37 4.19 -16.50 1.46
C LYS A 37 5.52 -15.81 1.18
N LEU A 38 5.52 -14.47 1.16
CA LEU A 38 6.73 -13.66 1.13
C LEU A 38 6.77 -12.77 2.37
N TYR A 39 7.71 -13.04 3.24
CA TYR A 39 8.04 -12.24 4.41
C TYR A 39 9.05 -11.17 4.01
N HIS A 40 8.58 -10.00 3.59
CA HIS A 40 9.44 -8.90 3.12
C HIS A 40 9.71 -7.92 4.26
N ASN A 41 10.99 -7.65 4.56
CA ASN A 41 11.40 -6.85 5.72
C ASN A 41 10.89 -5.39 5.70
N GLU A 42 10.63 -4.85 4.53
CA GLU A 42 10.14 -3.48 4.35
C GLU A 42 8.63 -3.43 4.06
N TYR A 43 8.15 -4.31 3.18
CA TYR A 43 6.76 -4.25 2.69
C TYR A 43 5.80 -5.19 3.43
N GLY A 44 6.27 -5.97 4.39
CA GLY A 44 5.44 -6.84 5.19
C GLY A 44 5.18 -8.20 4.56
N LEU A 45 3.99 -8.75 4.77
CA LEU A 45 3.65 -10.12 4.41
C LEU A 45 2.73 -10.17 3.19
N PHE A 46 3.12 -10.95 2.18
CA PHE A 46 2.28 -11.31 1.04
C PHE A 46 1.91 -12.79 1.14
N ILE A 47 0.64 -13.12 0.91
CA ILE A 47 0.11 -14.51 0.90
C ILE A 47 -0.75 -14.68 -0.33
N GLY A 48 -0.50 -15.69 -1.15
CA GLY A 48 -1.30 -16.00 -2.33
C GLY A 48 -0.46 -16.56 -3.47
N MET A 49 -0.85 -16.22 -4.70
CA MET A 49 -0.17 -16.71 -5.89
C MET A 49 1.10 -15.93 -6.20
N PHE A 50 2.12 -16.66 -6.62
CA PHE A 50 3.42 -16.12 -6.98
C PHE A 50 3.86 -16.62 -8.35
N ASN A 51 4.63 -15.78 -9.03
CA ASN A 51 5.48 -16.15 -10.15
C ASN A 51 6.92 -15.98 -9.67
N ARG A 52 7.59 -17.11 -9.43
CA ARG A 52 8.84 -17.18 -8.68
C ARG A 52 8.66 -16.55 -7.30
N THR A 53 9.41 -15.53 -6.95
CA THR A 53 9.33 -14.82 -5.66
C THR A 53 8.49 -13.53 -5.70
N LEU A 54 7.80 -13.26 -6.82
CA LEU A 54 6.98 -12.06 -6.99
C LEU A 54 5.49 -12.38 -6.90
N PRO A 55 4.73 -11.70 -6.02
CA PRO A 55 3.28 -11.80 -5.99
C PRO A 55 2.68 -11.58 -7.39
N SER A 56 1.91 -12.55 -7.88
CA SER A 56 1.33 -12.53 -9.23
C SER A 56 0.08 -13.42 -9.27
N GLY A 57 -1.09 -12.82 -9.35
CA GLY A 57 -2.39 -13.49 -9.25
C GLY A 57 -3.15 -13.09 -7.98
N PRO A 58 -4.18 -13.84 -7.59
CA PRO A 58 -4.95 -13.56 -6.37
C PRO A 58 -4.08 -13.68 -5.12
N GLY A 59 -4.26 -12.74 -4.19
CA GLY A 59 -3.50 -12.76 -2.95
C GLY A 59 -3.91 -11.68 -1.95
N ARG A 60 -3.18 -11.63 -0.85
CA ARG A 60 -3.34 -10.68 0.24
C ARG A 60 -2.00 -10.09 0.60
N HIS A 61 -2.03 -8.86 1.03
CA HIS A 61 -0.87 -8.13 1.52
C HIS A 61 -1.18 -7.50 2.87
N PHE A 62 -0.26 -7.60 3.79
CA PHE A 62 -0.29 -7.02 5.12
C PHE A 62 0.93 -6.13 5.29
N ASP A 63 0.73 -4.84 5.13
CA ASP A 63 1.79 -3.84 5.27
C ASP A 63 2.09 -3.59 6.77
N PRO A 64 3.35 -3.35 7.17
CA PRO A 64 3.71 -3.06 8.56
C PRO A 64 2.96 -1.87 9.17
N ASN A 65 2.58 -0.89 8.34
CA ASN A 65 1.80 0.27 8.78
C ASN A 65 0.34 -0.04 9.13
N GLY A 66 -0.12 -1.29 8.95
CA GLY A 66 -1.50 -1.71 9.22
C GLY A 66 -2.43 -1.66 7.99
N THR A 67 -1.95 -1.16 6.85
CA THR A 67 -2.68 -1.26 5.58
C THR A 67 -2.75 -2.72 5.14
N ARG A 68 -3.89 -3.13 4.59
CA ARG A 68 -4.10 -4.49 4.08
C ARG A 68 -4.77 -4.43 2.72
N TYR A 69 -4.36 -5.33 1.84
CA TYR A 69 -4.96 -5.46 0.51
C TYR A 69 -5.41 -6.90 0.27
N ALA A 70 -6.54 -7.05 -0.42
CA ALA A 70 -7.02 -8.33 -0.93
C ALA A 70 -7.48 -8.15 -2.37
N GLY A 71 -6.84 -8.84 -3.31
CA GLY A 71 -7.11 -8.71 -4.74
C GLY A 71 -6.03 -9.36 -5.59
N ASN A 72 -5.90 -8.90 -6.82
CA ASN A 72 -4.91 -9.43 -7.74
C ASN A 72 -3.60 -8.64 -7.71
N PHE A 73 -2.52 -9.34 -8.00
CA PHE A 73 -1.17 -8.80 -8.12
C PHE A 73 -0.59 -9.08 -9.52
N VAL A 74 0.23 -8.16 -10.00
CA VAL A 74 1.13 -8.39 -11.13
C VAL A 74 2.49 -7.85 -10.76
N LYS A 75 3.50 -8.72 -10.73
CA LYS A 75 4.89 -8.38 -10.36
C LYS A 75 4.98 -7.60 -9.03
N GLY A 76 4.24 -8.04 -8.01
CA GLY A 76 4.22 -7.42 -6.69
C GLY A 76 3.33 -6.18 -6.53
N MET A 77 2.73 -5.67 -7.59
CA MET A 77 1.86 -4.49 -7.55
C MET A 77 0.37 -4.89 -7.56
N TYR A 78 -0.46 -4.14 -6.86
CA TYR A 78 -1.93 -4.29 -6.93
C TYR A 78 -2.40 -4.04 -8.36
N GLN A 79 -3.24 -4.93 -8.89
CA GLN A 79 -3.70 -4.88 -10.28
C GLN A 79 -5.10 -5.45 -10.40
N GLY A 80 -5.95 -4.85 -11.28
CA GLY A 80 -7.33 -5.29 -11.47
C GLY A 80 -8.20 -5.11 -10.23
N SER A 81 -9.24 -5.90 -10.10
CA SER A 81 -10.20 -5.77 -8.99
C SER A 81 -9.57 -6.12 -7.65
N GLY A 82 -9.82 -5.26 -6.64
CA GLY A 82 -9.29 -5.45 -5.30
C GLY A 82 -9.97 -4.60 -4.23
N ARG A 83 -9.54 -4.81 -2.98
CA ARG A 83 -9.99 -4.06 -1.81
C ARG A 83 -8.78 -3.67 -0.98
N LEU A 84 -8.62 -2.38 -0.79
CA LEU A 84 -7.55 -1.80 0.03
C LEU A 84 -8.15 -1.27 1.33
N PHE A 85 -7.69 -1.79 2.45
CA PHE A 85 -8.06 -1.40 3.81
C PHE A 85 -6.91 -0.61 4.39
N MET A 86 -7.02 0.70 4.37
CA MET A 86 -5.97 1.57 4.86
C MET A 86 -5.88 1.53 6.38
N ALA A 87 -4.71 1.76 6.94
CA ALA A 87 -4.48 1.88 8.38
C ALA A 87 -5.38 2.95 9.04
N SER A 88 -5.73 4.01 8.29
CA SER A 88 -6.70 5.04 8.71
C SER A 88 -8.11 4.52 8.95
N GLY A 89 -8.45 3.31 8.47
CA GLY A 89 -9.80 2.79 8.47
C GLY A 89 -10.62 3.11 7.21
N THR A 90 -10.10 3.92 6.29
CA THR A 90 -10.68 4.11 4.95
C THR A 90 -10.56 2.81 4.15
N VAL A 91 -11.60 2.48 3.37
CA VAL A 91 -11.58 1.30 2.49
C VAL A 91 -11.83 1.73 1.06
N VAL A 92 -11.02 1.22 0.14
CA VAL A 92 -11.17 1.43 -1.31
C VAL A 92 -11.49 0.10 -1.96
N CYS A 93 -12.57 0.05 -2.75
CA CYS A 93 -13.00 -1.13 -3.47
C CYS A 93 -13.21 -0.81 -4.93
N GLY A 94 -12.52 -1.50 -5.82
CA GLY A 94 -12.65 -1.30 -7.26
C GLY A 94 -11.41 -1.74 -8.02
N GLU A 95 -11.01 -0.95 -9.00
CA GLU A 95 -9.95 -1.29 -9.93
C GLU A 95 -8.62 -0.65 -9.52
N PHE A 96 -7.56 -1.46 -9.61
CA PHE A 96 -6.19 -1.07 -9.31
C PHE A 96 -5.30 -1.20 -10.53
N PHE A 97 -4.39 -0.25 -10.69
CA PHE A 97 -3.36 -0.29 -11.73
C PHE A 97 -2.04 0.23 -11.14
N GLY A 98 -0.97 -0.57 -11.28
CA GLY A 98 0.35 -0.18 -10.80
C GLY A 98 0.39 0.13 -9.29
N GLY A 99 -0.35 -0.62 -8.47
CA GLY A 99 -0.40 -0.46 -7.01
C GLY A 99 -1.39 0.60 -6.51
N ARG A 100 -2.14 1.28 -7.40
CA ARG A 100 -3.03 2.40 -7.05
C ARG A 100 -4.45 2.17 -7.53
N ALA A 101 -5.43 2.70 -6.79
CA ALA A 101 -6.81 2.74 -7.24
C ALA A 101 -6.89 3.57 -8.54
N ASN A 102 -7.43 2.97 -9.60
CA ASN A 102 -7.48 3.58 -10.92
C ASN A 102 -8.61 2.95 -11.73
N GLY A 103 -9.73 3.62 -11.82
CA GLY A 103 -10.92 3.12 -12.45
C GLY A 103 -12.18 3.48 -11.67
N ARG A 104 -13.22 2.69 -11.82
CA ARG A 104 -14.46 2.88 -11.06
C ARG A 104 -14.32 2.24 -9.68
N ASP A 105 -14.41 3.09 -8.66
CA ASP A 105 -14.15 2.70 -7.27
C ASP A 105 -15.24 3.19 -6.32
N THR A 106 -15.32 2.53 -5.17
CA THR A 106 -16.10 2.96 -4.01
C THR A 106 -15.15 3.17 -2.83
N LEU A 107 -15.15 4.39 -2.27
CA LEU A 107 -14.38 4.74 -1.07
C LEU A 107 -15.32 4.86 0.11
N TYR A 108 -14.99 4.18 1.19
CA TYR A 108 -15.67 4.25 2.47
C TYR A 108 -14.78 5.03 3.45
N TYR A 109 -15.15 6.27 3.73
CA TYR A 109 -14.41 7.12 4.67
C TYR A 109 -14.68 6.75 6.13
N THR A 110 -13.80 7.18 7.00
CA THR A 110 -13.91 6.94 8.45
C THR A 110 -15.04 7.71 9.10
N ASP A 111 -15.43 8.86 8.53
CA ASP A 111 -16.57 9.68 8.98
C ASP A 111 -17.94 9.12 8.52
N GLY A 112 -17.96 7.96 7.90
CA GLY A 112 -19.14 7.26 7.41
C GLY A 112 -19.60 7.68 6.01
N LYS A 113 -19.00 8.70 5.41
CA LYS A 113 -19.27 9.07 4.01
C LYS A 113 -18.80 7.99 3.05
N VAL A 114 -19.42 7.99 1.86
CA VAL A 114 -19.05 7.08 0.77
C VAL A 114 -18.93 7.88 -0.52
N PHE A 115 -17.79 7.74 -1.21
CA PHE A 115 -17.62 8.21 -2.57
C PHE A 115 -17.80 7.05 -3.54
N ILE A 116 -18.54 7.26 -4.62
CA ILE A 116 -18.67 6.32 -5.75
C ILE A 116 -18.35 7.09 -7.03
N GLY A 117 -17.31 6.69 -7.75
CA GLY A 117 -16.88 7.40 -8.94
C GLY A 117 -15.60 6.89 -9.56
N ILE A 118 -14.95 7.72 -10.34
CA ILE A 118 -13.67 7.40 -10.98
C ILE A 118 -12.53 7.85 -10.07
N MET A 119 -11.64 6.91 -9.80
CA MET A 119 -10.34 7.15 -9.19
C MET A 119 -9.29 7.26 -10.29
N GLN A 120 -8.31 8.13 -10.10
CA GLN A 120 -7.14 8.21 -10.96
C GLN A 120 -5.89 8.35 -10.09
N ASN A 121 -4.95 7.43 -10.28
CA ASN A 121 -3.68 7.40 -9.54
C ASN A 121 -3.86 7.46 -8.00
N GLY A 122 -4.91 6.83 -7.47
CA GLY A 122 -5.21 6.80 -6.04
C GLY A 122 -6.01 7.98 -5.52
N GLY A 123 -6.37 8.97 -6.37
CA GLY A 123 -7.18 10.12 -6.01
C GLY A 123 -8.58 10.08 -6.61
N ALA A 124 -9.60 10.52 -5.85
CA ALA A 124 -10.97 10.70 -6.35
C ALA A 124 -11.02 11.85 -7.35
N THR A 125 -11.66 11.63 -8.50
CA THR A 125 -11.85 12.66 -9.51
C THR A 125 -13.20 13.38 -9.33
N SER A 126 -13.47 14.42 -10.13
CA SER A 126 -14.78 15.07 -10.21
C SER A 126 -15.86 14.17 -10.82
N GLN A 127 -15.49 13.03 -11.43
CA GLN A 127 -16.41 12.05 -12.01
C GLN A 127 -16.90 11.06 -10.95
N GLY A 128 -17.59 11.57 -9.94
CA GLY A 128 -18.13 10.76 -8.87
C GLY A 128 -19.06 11.55 -7.95
N LYS A 129 -19.68 10.84 -7.02
CA LYS A 129 -20.62 11.42 -6.05
C LYS A 129 -20.27 10.96 -4.65
N THR A 130 -20.27 11.90 -3.71
CA THR A 130 -20.11 11.60 -2.29
C THR A 130 -21.48 11.58 -1.61
N PHE A 131 -21.74 10.50 -0.90
CA PHE A 131 -22.95 10.26 -0.11
C PHE A 131 -22.64 10.47 1.37
N ARG A 132 -23.64 10.88 2.15
CA ARG A 132 -23.50 11.15 3.61
C ARG A 132 -23.32 9.88 4.44
N SER A 133 -23.77 8.73 3.93
CA SER A 133 -23.68 7.42 4.61
C SER A 133 -23.69 6.28 3.60
N GLN A 134 -23.35 5.08 4.08
CA GLN A 134 -23.42 3.84 3.30
C GLN A 134 -24.85 3.52 2.86
N GLU A 135 -25.83 3.78 3.72
CA GLU A 135 -27.26 3.60 3.42
C GLU A 135 -27.72 4.53 2.28
N ALA A 136 -27.35 5.82 2.35
CA ALA A 136 -27.66 6.78 1.28
C ALA A 136 -26.99 6.44 -0.06
N ALA A 137 -25.88 5.70 -0.04
CA ALA A 137 -25.17 5.22 -1.22
C ALA A 137 -25.66 3.84 -1.70
N GLY A 138 -26.50 3.16 -0.92
CA GLY A 138 -26.98 1.80 -1.23
C GLY A 138 -25.89 0.71 -1.17
N VAL A 139 -24.82 0.95 -0.40
CA VAL A 139 -23.66 0.04 -0.30
C VAL A 139 -23.30 -0.23 1.16
N ARG A 140 -22.57 -1.33 1.40
CA ARG A 140 -22.03 -1.65 2.71
C ARG A 140 -20.50 -1.69 2.64
N LYS A 141 -19.85 -1.14 3.65
CA LYS A 141 -18.40 -1.21 3.81
C LYS A 141 -17.99 -2.68 3.97
N PRO A 142 -17.11 -3.20 3.12
CA PRO A 142 -16.64 -4.57 3.25
C PRO A 142 -15.77 -4.75 4.48
N VAL A 143 -15.72 -5.98 4.96
CA VAL A 143 -14.75 -6.44 5.96
C VAL A 143 -13.57 -7.05 5.21
N PHE A 144 -12.37 -6.93 5.78
CA PHE A 144 -11.21 -7.63 5.24
C PHE A 144 -11.50 -9.15 5.26
N PRO A 145 -11.23 -9.87 4.15
CA PRO A 145 -11.44 -11.31 4.13
C PRO A 145 -10.64 -11.96 5.26
N ASP A 146 -11.35 -12.71 6.10
CA ASP A 146 -10.72 -13.43 7.20
C ASP A 146 -9.69 -14.42 6.64
N ILE A 147 -8.50 -14.39 7.20
CA ILE A 147 -7.41 -15.28 6.87
C ILE A 147 -6.78 -15.73 8.18
N ASP A 148 -6.62 -17.01 8.31
CA ASP A 148 -5.96 -17.58 9.46
C ASP A 148 -4.45 -17.37 9.31
N LEU A 149 -3.96 -16.25 9.85
CA LEU A 149 -2.54 -16.00 10.00
C LEU A 149 -2.03 -16.95 11.09
N ASP A 150 -1.02 -17.74 10.78
CA ASP A 150 -0.36 -18.57 11.77
C ASP A 150 0.46 -17.73 12.76
N GLU A 151 1.07 -18.39 13.73
CA GLU A 151 1.85 -17.72 14.78
C GLU A 151 3.09 -17.03 14.21
N GLU A 152 3.73 -17.63 13.18
CA GLU A 152 4.90 -17.06 12.51
C GLU A 152 4.53 -15.77 11.74
N ASP A 153 3.42 -15.78 11.01
CA ASP A 153 2.88 -14.63 10.30
C ASP A 153 2.64 -13.46 11.26
N ARG A 154 1.96 -13.74 12.39
CA ARG A 154 1.66 -12.72 13.41
C ARG A 154 2.93 -12.18 14.05
N ALA A 155 3.84 -13.06 14.45
CA ALA A 155 5.12 -12.68 15.05
C ALA A 155 5.97 -11.83 14.10
N PHE A 156 5.99 -12.17 12.80
CA PHE A 156 6.68 -11.40 11.79
C PHE A 156 6.11 -9.99 11.66
N LEU A 157 4.79 -9.85 11.47
CA LEU A 157 4.14 -8.55 11.36
C LEU A 157 4.29 -7.71 12.63
N GLU A 158 4.23 -8.34 13.80
CA GLU A 158 4.43 -7.66 15.08
C GLU A 158 5.88 -7.16 15.23
N ARG A 159 6.86 -7.95 14.81
CA ARG A 159 8.27 -7.54 14.80
C ARG A 159 8.48 -6.29 13.93
N LEU A 160 7.90 -6.25 12.72
CA LEU A 160 8.00 -5.10 11.83
C LEU A 160 7.32 -3.85 12.43
N ARG A 161 6.21 -4.04 13.14
CA ARG A 161 5.54 -2.94 13.86
C ARG A 161 6.35 -2.41 15.04
N LYS A 162 7.05 -3.28 15.77
CA LYS A 162 7.87 -2.90 16.94
C LYS A 162 9.08 -2.05 16.56
N ASP A 163 9.63 -2.23 15.36
CA ASP A 163 10.76 -1.41 14.87
C ASP A 163 10.36 0.05 14.62
N GLY A 164 9.06 0.34 14.49
CA GLY A 164 8.50 1.70 14.35
C GLY A 164 7.88 2.28 15.62
N SER A 165 7.65 1.49 16.68
CA SER A 165 7.06 1.87 17.98
C SER A 165 5.82 2.78 17.97
N TYR A 166 4.95 2.67 16.97
CA TYR A 166 3.72 3.46 16.84
C TYR A 166 2.49 2.54 16.80
N ASP A 167 1.39 2.97 17.44
CA ASP A 167 0.10 2.28 17.34
C ASP A 167 -0.51 2.50 15.96
N THR A 168 -0.42 3.74 15.47
CA THR A 168 -0.82 4.12 14.12
C THR A 168 0.25 5.03 13.52
N PRO A 169 0.57 4.88 12.22
CA PRO A 169 1.46 5.80 11.52
C PRO A 169 0.78 7.16 11.27
N ALA A 170 1.57 8.18 10.95
CA ALA A 170 1.01 9.42 10.44
C ALA A 170 0.39 9.23 9.06
N ILE A 171 -0.78 9.82 8.83
CA ILE A 171 -1.59 9.61 7.63
C ILE A 171 -1.94 10.93 6.97
N PHE A 172 -1.68 11.03 5.66
CA PHE A 172 -2.08 12.18 4.86
C PHE A 172 -3.52 12.00 4.35
N LYS A 173 -4.40 12.95 4.64
CA LYS A 173 -5.78 13.04 4.11
C LYS A 173 -6.45 11.67 3.88
N ASP A 174 -6.76 10.97 4.96
CA ASP A 174 -7.43 9.65 4.93
C ASP A 174 -6.67 8.55 4.15
N GLY A 175 -5.35 8.68 4.05
CA GLY A 175 -4.48 7.67 3.45
C GLY A 175 -4.34 7.77 1.93
N VAL A 176 -4.78 8.87 1.30
CA VAL A 176 -4.48 9.11 -0.10
C VAL A 176 -2.99 9.37 -0.30
N SER A 177 -2.47 9.06 -1.49
CA SER A 177 -1.06 9.29 -1.81
C SER A 177 -0.69 10.77 -1.68
N PHE A 178 0.22 11.08 -0.77
CA PHE A 178 0.73 12.45 -0.58
C PHE A 178 1.34 13.00 -1.86
N PHE A 179 2.13 12.19 -2.58
CA PHE A 179 2.74 12.59 -3.83
C PHE A 179 1.71 12.99 -4.89
N GLN A 180 0.69 12.15 -5.10
CA GLN A 180 -0.32 12.37 -6.13
C GLN A 180 -1.35 13.44 -5.76
N ALA A 181 -1.82 13.41 -4.51
CA ALA A 181 -2.89 14.28 -4.07
C ALA A 181 -2.42 15.68 -3.67
N PHE A 182 -1.15 15.84 -3.36
CA PHE A 182 -0.60 17.11 -2.93
C PHE A 182 0.66 17.55 -3.67
N ILE A 183 1.71 16.72 -3.75
CA ILE A 183 2.96 17.16 -4.36
C ILE A 183 2.75 17.54 -5.82
N LEU A 184 2.29 16.65 -6.66
CA LEU A 184 2.13 16.92 -8.10
C LEU A 184 1.25 18.12 -8.43
N PRO A 185 0.05 18.32 -7.81
CA PRO A 185 -0.78 19.48 -8.10
C PRO A 185 -0.19 20.82 -7.68
N HIS A 186 0.75 20.84 -6.72
CA HIS A 186 1.38 22.07 -6.21
C HIS A 186 2.83 22.26 -6.69
N PHE A 187 3.35 21.30 -7.46
CA PHE A 187 4.69 21.34 -8.03
C PHE A 187 4.72 22.24 -9.25
N ARG A 188 5.64 23.20 -9.29
CA ARG A 188 5.80 24.15 -10.37
C ARG A 188 6.95 23.71 -11.26
N PHE A 189 6.63 23.25 -12.45
CA PHE A 189 7.62 22.97 -13.48
C PHE A 189 8.11 24.31 -14.07
N THR A 190 9.42 24.54 -14.03
CA THR A 190 10.06 25.73 -14.57
C THR A 190 10.77 25.43 -15.88
N GLU A 191 11.07 26.46 -16.68
CA GLU A 191 11.80 26.30 -17.94
C GLU A 191 13.19 25.65 -17.73
N SER A 192 13.84 25.90 -16.58
CA SER A 192 15.14 25.30 -16.24
C SER A 192 15.09 23.77 -16.04
N MET A 193 13.92 23.24 -15.68
CA MET A 193 13.70 21.80 -15.57
C MET A 193 13.59 21.14 -16.94
N GLY A 194 13.07 21.86 -17.96
CA GLY A 194 12.93 21.39 -19.34
C GLY A 194 12.22 20.05 -19.42
N ASP A 195 12.58 19.23 -20.41
CA ASP A 195 12.02 17.88 -20.64
C ASP A 195 12.79 16.80 -19.89
N LYS A 196 13.43 17.14 -18.77
CA LYS A 196 14.24 16.20 -17.99
C LYS A 196 13.36 15.40 -17.03
N SER A 197 13.70 14.13 -16.86
CA SER A 197 13.18 13.33 -15.75
C SER A 197 14.09 13.54 -14.53
N ALA A 198 13.51 13.54 -13.34
CA ALA A 198 14.25 13.66 -12.10
C ALA A 198 13.80 12.64 -11.06
N LEU A 199 14.77 12.09 -10.32
CA LEU A 199 14.54 11.26 -9.15
C LEU A 199 15.04 12.04 -7.92
N VAL A 200 14.14 12.28 -6.97
CA VAL A 200 14.45 13.01 -5.73
C VAL A 200 14.12 12.11 -4.54
N HIS A 201 15.09 11.91 -3.66
CA HIS A 201 14.88 11.21 -2.39
C HIS A 201 14.72 12.26 -1.28
N TYR A 202 13.77 12.04 -0.39
CA TYR A 202 13.45 12.98 0.67
C TYR A 202 12.90 12.32 1.91
N GLU A 203 13.04 13.01 3.02
CA GLU A 203 12.53 12.64 4.34
C GLU A 203 11.92 13.85 5.02
N PHE A 204 11.02 13.62 5.97
CA PHE A 204 10.48 14.67 6.83
C PHE A 204 9.87 14.07 8.11
N VAL A 205 9.48 14.92 9.04
CA VAL A 205 8.78 14.51 10.25
C VAL A 205 7.36 15.07 10.24
N VAL A 206 6.37 14.23 10.55
CA VAL A 206 5.03 14.70 10.90
C VAL A 206 4.98 14.89 12.42
N GLY A 207 4.77 16.12 12.88
CA GLY A 207 4.68 16.44 14.29
C GLY A 207 3.38 15.93 14.94
N GLU A 208 3.33 15.98 16.27
CA GLU A 208 2.14 15.64 17.08
C GLU A 208 0.90 16.47 16.70
N ASP A 209 1.10 17.67 16.19
CA ASP A 209 0.06 18.57 15.67
C ASP A 209 -0.30 18.31 14.20
N GLY A 210 0.27 17.28 13.60
CA GLY A 210 0.08 16.91 12.19
C GLY A 210 0.81 17.80 11.20
N LYS A 211 1.66 18.74 11.63
CA LYS A 211 2.45 19.57 10.71
C LYS A 211 3.71 18.86 10.26
N VAL A 212 4.04 19.02 8.99
CA VAL A 212 5.31 18.57 8.43
C VAL A 212 6.44 19.48 8.89
N ARG A 213 7.55 18.87 9.31
CA ARG A 213 8.77 19.53 9.81
C ARG A 213 10.01 18.79 9.31
N ASP A 214 11.17 19.37 9.51
CA ASP A 214 12.48 18.72 9.26
C ASP A 214 12.58 18.08 7.87
N VAL A 215 12.13 18.81 6.85
CA VAL A 215 12.18 18.35 5.45
C VAL A 215 13.63 18.35 4.99
N VAL A 216 14.10 17.18 4.56
CA VAL A 216 15.47 16.97 4.06
C VAL A 216 15.40 16.31 2.69
N ILE A 217 16.09 16.88 1.71
CA ILE A 217 16.38 16.21 0.45
C ILE A 217 17.67 15.41 0.65
N THR A 218 17.56 14.07 0.62
CA THR A 218 18.71 13.19 0.89
C THR A 218 19.55 12.95 -0.36
N SER A 219 18.92 12.97 -1.55
CA SER A 219 19.62 12.99 -2.84
C SER A 219 18.71 13.48 -3.95
N SER A 220 19.27 14.00 -5.04
CA SER A 220 18.53 14.39 -6.23
C SER A 220 19.40 14.27 -7.48
N THR A 221 18.78 13.91 -8.60
CA THR A 221 19.43 13.96 -9.93
C THR A 221 19.34 15.35 -10.56
N ASP A 222 18.54 16.27 -9.99
CA ASP A 222 18.38 17.65 -10.47
C ASP A 222 18.03 18.58 -9.29
N GLU A 223 18.76 19.66 -9.12
CA GLU A 223 18.61 20.59 -7.99
C GLU A 223 17.36 21.45 -8.07
N ASP A 224 16.85 21.77 -9.26
CA ASP A 224 15.65 22.58 -9.40
C ASP A 224 14.43 21.79 -8.93
N TYR A 225 14.37 20.48 -9.30
CA TYR A 225 13.36 19.56 -8.79
C TYR A 225 13.44 19.36 -7.27
N ALA A 226 14.67 19.29 -6.72
CA ALA A 226 14.88 19.15 -5.30
C ALA A 226 14.35 20.36 -4.51
N ARG A 227 14.70 21.58 -4.95
CA ARG A 227 14.26 22.84 -4.32
C ARG A 227 12.74 23.02 -4.37
N GLU A 228 12.14 22.72 -5.52
CA GLU A 228 10.70 22.87 -5.67
C GLU A 228 9.96 21.80 -4.85
N LEU A 229 10.44 20.55 -4.82
CA LEU A 229 9.88 19.49 -3.98
C LEU A 229 9.94 19.87 -2.50
N GLU A 230 11.07 20.34 -2.02
CA GLU A 230 11.25 20.80 -0.64
C GLU A 230 10.27 21.93 -0.30
N ARG A 231 10.11 22.91 -1.19
CA ARG A 231 9.14 24.00 -1.05
C ARG A 231 7.72 23.44 -0.91
N VAL A 232 7.33 22.52 -1.78
CA VAL A 232 5.97 21.93 -1.76
C VAL A 232 5.74 21.17 -0.47
N ILE A 233 6.67 20.31 -0.05
CA ILE A 233 6.52 19.52 1.17
C ILE A 233 6.39 20.41 2.41
N LYS A 234 7.16 21.50 2.52
CA LYS A 234 7.07 22.47 3.62
C LYS A 234 5.70 23.17 3.73
N HIS A 235 4.93 23.20 2.63
CA HIS A 235 3.59 23.78 2.59
C HIS A 235 2.48 22.72 2.71
N SER A 236 2.83 21.50 3.11
CA SER A 236 1.86 20.43 3.29
C SER A 236 0.75 20.82 4.26
N PRO A 237 -0.51 20.51 3.95
CA PRO A 237 -1.58 20.60 4.93
C PRO A 237 -1.32 19.63 6.09
N ARG A 238 -2.12 19.76 7.14
CA ARG A 238 -1.99 18.88 8.31
C ARG A 238 -2.30 17.43 7.96
N TRP A 239 -1.51 16.54 8.52
CA TRP A 239 -1.69 15.10 8.54
C TRP A 239 -2.45 14.68 9.79
N THR A 240 -3.05 13.51 9.78
CA THR A 240 -3.42 12.80 11.01
C THR A 240 -2.12 12.33 11.67
N PRO A 241 -1.81 12.75 12.91
CA PRO A 241 -0.56 12.35 13.57
C PRO A 241 -0.48 10.85 13.82
N ALA A 242 0.74 10.32 13.90
CA ALA A 242 0.95 8.99 14.46
C ALA A 242 0.57 8.95 15.94
N THR A 243 0.20 7.77 16.43
CA THR A 243 -0.08 7.58 17.86
C THR A 243 0.82 6.54 18.48
N LYS A 244 1.12 6.71 19.77
CA LYS A 244 1.77 5.72 20.63
C LYS A 244 1.10 5.78 22.00
N ASP A 245 0.67 4.63 22.51
CA ASP A 245 -0.12 4.53 23.76
C ASP A 245 -1.35 5.46 23.72
N GLY A 246 -2.01 5.54 22.55
CA GLY A 246 -3.17 6.39 22.28
C GLY A 246 -2.89 7.90 22.26
N LYS A 247 -1.64 8.35 22.34
CA LYS A 247 -1.26 9.77 22.30
C LYS A 247 -0.58 10.12 20.98
N PRO A 248 -0.83 11.33 20.42
CA PRO A 248 -0.10 11.81 19.26
C PRO A 248 1.39 11.89 19.54
N VAL A 249 2.21 11.45 18.58
CA VAL A 249 3.68 11.48 18.65
C VAL A 249 4.28 11.91 17.33
N PRO A 250 5.50 12.49 17.31
CA PRO A 250 6.20 12.78 16.08
C PRO A 250 6.48 11.49 15.28
N TYR A 251 6.32 11.55 13.97
CA TYR A 251 6.51 10.42 13.08
C TYR A 251 7.50 10.74 11.95
N PRO A 252 8.64 10.06 11.88
CA PRO A 252 9.58 10.22 10.77
C PRO A 252 9.08 9.49 9.53
N VAL A 253 8.93 10.24 8.44
CA VAL A 253 8.64 9.71 7.10
C VAL A 253 9.98 9.64 6.36
N LYS A 254 10.53 8.43 6.22
CA LYS A 254 11.88 8.19 5.69
C LYS A 254 11.83 7.53 4.32
N ASP A 255 12.96 7.56 3.62
CA ASP A 255 13.22 6.83 2.36
C ASP A 255 12.18 7.09 1.26
N GLN A 256 11.61 8.30 1.22
CA GLN A 256 10.63 8.65 0.21
C GLN A 256 11.31 8.97 -1.12
N LYS A 257 10.65 8.60 -2.23
CA LYS A 257 11.12 8.82 -3.60
C LYS A 257 10.05 9.54 -4.42
N ALA A 258 10.43 10.61 -5.07
CA ALA A 258 9.63 11.29 -6.07
C ALA A 258 10.28 11.12 -7.44
N LEU A 259 9.61 10.40 -8.35
CA LEU A 259 10.04 10.28 -9.74
C LEU A 259 9.16 11.18 -10.61
N PHE A 260 9.78 12.15 -11.23
CA PHE A 260 9.17 13.05 -12.19
C PHE A 260 9.56 12.59 -13.60
N ASN A 261 8.60 12.07 -14.34
CA ASN A 261 8.76 11.69 -15.74
C ASN A 261 8.00 12.70 -16.61
N MET A 262 8.68 13.41 -17.47
CA MET A 262 8.01 14.19 -18.51
C MET A 262 7.55 13.22 -19.60
N PRO A 263 6.29 13.32 -20.05
CA PRO A 263 5.85 12.56 -21.21
C PRO A 263 6.66 13.01 -22.44
N GLN A 264 7.23 12.03 -23.14
CA GLN A 264 7.84 12.24 -24.43
C GLN A 264 6.79 12.56 -25.48
#